data_3ef62fd2296cc053149717ed6653194b
#
_entry.id   3ef62fd2296cc053149717ed6653194b
#
_cell.length_a   1.000
_cell.length_b   1.000
_cell.length_c   1.000
_cell.angle_alpha   90.00
_cell.angle_beta   90.00
_cell.angle_gamma   90.00
#
_symmetry.space_group_name_H-M   'P 1'
#
loop_
_entity.id
_entity.type
_entity.pdbx_description
1 polymer ?
#
loop_
_entity_poly.entity_id
_entity_poly.type
_entity_poly.pdbx_seq_one_letter_code
_entity_poly.pdbx_strand_id
1 'polypeptide(L)'
;MQVSPAVLAADTRAIAQAFRARGEHRALWPTADFAGQYALLSTTLANYQQFFTAGSFQRHNGTFGLVLRFPFLNESQRARARAADAEALRAKKDAQAARNQVSEGTLKLQRAVEQLSAAEEVAYLEYQVSQSNLQAVQVRADAGTASLHDVEDARSQANQRYDALQDANFELQRGRLALLRATGDLEAWVGGSK
;
A
#
# COMPACT_ATOMS: atom_id res chain seq x y z
N MET A 1 10.27 -6.38 9.11
CA MET A 1 9.94 -5.46 8.00
C MET A 1 8.48 -5.65 7.67
N GLN A 2 7.62 -4.72 8.04
CA GLN A 2 6.24 -4.71 7.57
C GLN A 2 6.26 -4.35 6.08
N VAL A 3 5.52 -5.11 5.28
CA VAL A 3 5.42 -4.85 3.84
C VAL A 3 4.67 -3.54 3.65
N SER A 4 5.26 -2.59 2.91
CA SER A 4 4.61 -1.30 2.61
C SER A 4 3.16 -1.51 2.13
N PRO A 5 2.17 -0.75 2.67
CA PRO A 5 0.76 -0.88 2.26
C PRO A 5 0.54 -0.77 0.74
N ALA A 6 1.36 0.06 0.06
CA ALA A 6 1.31 0.21 -1.39
C ALA A 6 1.70 -1.09 -2.13
N VAL A 7 2.73 -1.79 -1.65
CA VAL A 7 3.14 -3.10 -2.20
C VAL A 7 2.07 -4.14 -1.94
N LEU A 8 1.53 -4.21 -0.72
CA LEU A 8 0.47 -5.15 -0.37
C LEU A 8 -0.78 -4.94 -1.25
N ALA A 9 -1.19 -3.70 -1.48
CA ALA A 9 -2.31 -3.37 -2.35
C ALA A 9 -2.06 -3.78 -3.81
N ALA A 10 -0.84 -3.60 -4.33
CA ALA A 10 -0.48 -4.01 -5.68
C ALA A 10 -0.44 -5.54 -5.82
N ASP A 11 0.09 -6.24 -4.83
CA ASP A 11 0.14 -7.72 -4.80
C ASP A 11 -1.27 -8.32 -4.74
N THR A 12 -2.13 -7.82 -3.86
CA THR A 12 -3.52 -8.30 -3.77
C THR A 12 -4.29 -8.06 -5.06
N ARG A 13 -4.06 -6.92 -5.75
CA ARG A 13 -4.64 -6.65 -7.07
C ARG A 13 -4.14 -7.65 -8.11
N ALA A 14 -2.84 -7.97 -8.12
CA ALA A 14 -2.27 -8.96 -9.05
C ALA A 14 -2.88 -10.35 -8.82
N ILE A 15 -3.03 -10.76 -7.56
CA ILE A 15 -3.70 -12.02 -7.19
C ILE A 15 -5.15 -12.03 -7.65
N ALA A 16 -5.90 -10.95 -7.44
CA ALA A 16 -7.31 -10.85 -7.86
C ALA A 16 -7.46 -10.98 -9.38
N GLN A 17 -6.59 -10.31 -10.18
CA GLN A 17 -6.61 -10.44 -11.64
C GLN A 17 -6.21 -11.85 -12.10
N ALA A 18 -5.29 -12.52 -11.41
CA ALA A 18 -4.94 -13.90 -11.72
C ALA A 18 -6.11 -14.87 -11.47
N PHE A 19 -6.89 -14.65 -10.40
CA PHE A 19 -8.11 -15.43 -10.14
C PHE A 19 -9.19 -15.15 -11.19
N ARG A 20 -9.35 -13.89 -11.62
CA ARG A 20 -10.29 -13.53 -12.69
C ARG A 20 -9.92 -14.23 -13.99
N ALA A 21 -8.65 -14.21 -14.40
CA ALA A 21 -8.18 -14.92 -15.59
C ALA A 21 -8.48 -16.43 -15.52
N ARG A 22 -8.24 -17.07 -14.37
CA ARG A 22 -8.62 -18.48 -14.16
C ARG A 22 -10.14 -18.70 -14.27
N GLY A 23 -10.96 -17.77 -13.81
CA GLY A 23 -12.41 -17.81 -13.94
C GLY A 23 -12.84 -17.78 -15.40
N GLU A 24 -12.28 -16.87 -16.22
CA GLU A 24 -12.56 -16.78 -17.65
C GLU A 24 -12.13 -18.05 -18.41
N HIS A 25 -11.01 -18.66 -18.04
CA HIS A 25 -10.61 -19.96 -18.61
C HIS A 25 -11.55 -21.10 -18.20
N ARG A 26 -12.04 -21.12 -16.96
CA ARG A 26 -13.03 -22.12 -16.52
C ARG A 26 -14.34 -22.01 -17.26
N ALA A 27 -14.74 -20.82 -17.68
CA ALA A 27 -15.95 -20.61 -18.49
C ALA A 27 -15.87 -21.24 -19.89
N LEU A 28 -14.67 -21.69 -20.33
CA LEU A 28 -14.46 -22.48 -21.54
C LEU A 28 -14.67 -23.99 -21.32
N TRP A 29 -14.83 -24.43 -20.06
CA TRP A 29 -15.00 -25.82 -19.75
C TRP A 29 -16.50 -26.22 -19.85
N PRO A 30 -16.80 -27.50 -20.11
CA PRO A 30 -18.16 -27.98 -20.03
C PRO A 30 -18.75 -27.75 -18.65
N THR A 31 -20.01 -27.32 -18.59
CA THR A 31 -20.77 -27.20 -17.33
C THR A 31 -21.86 -28.22 -17.28
N ALA A 32 -22.10 -28.76 -16.08
CA ALA A 32 -23.21 -29.66 -15.78
C ALA A 32 -24.09 -28.96 -14.75
N ASP A 33 -25.30 -28.60 -15.14
CA ASP A 33 -26.28 -27.97 -14.25
C ASP A 33 -27.36 -29.02 -13.88
N PHE A 34 -27.62 -29.14 -12.59
CA PHE A 34 -28.73 -29.95 -12.10
C PHE A 34 -29.90 -29.02 -11.77
N ALA A 35 -31.05 -29.27 -12.42
CA ALA A 35 -32.27 -28.52 -12.21
C ALA A 35 -33.34 -29.44 -11.59
N GLY A 36 -33.86 -29.02 -10.44
CA GLY A 36 -35.01 -29.70 -9.80
C GLY A 36 -36.16 -28.73 -9.65
N GLN A 37 -37.34 -29.14 -10.11
CA GLN A 37 -38.58 -28.41 -9.92
C GLN A 37 -39.57 -29.30 -9.20
N TYR A 38 -40.17 -28.80 -8.15
CA TYR A 38 -41.28 -29.46 -7.46
C TYR A 38 -42.49 -28.54 -7.45
N ALA A 39 -43.62 -29.02 -7.96
CA ALA A 39 -44.89 -28.31 -7.98
C ALA A 39 -45.94 -29.07 -7.18
N LEU A 40 -46.57 -28.35 -6.25
CA LEU A 40 -47.73 -28.84 -5.52
C LEU A 40 -48.99 -28.21 -6.15
N LEU A 41 -49.78 -29.05 -6.83
CA LEU A 41 -51.00 -28.60 -7.47
C LEU A 41 -52.15 -28.66 -6.46
N SER A 42 -52.85 -27.54 -6.28
CA SER A 42 -54.00 -27.47 -5.35
C SER A 42 -55.26 -28.04 -6.00
N THR A 43 -56.01 -28.83 -5.22
CA THR A 43 -57.30 -29.40 -5.65
C THR A 43 -58.47 -28.42 -5.48
N THR A 44 -58.24 -27.16 -5.11
CA THR A 44 -59.30 -26.18 -4.74
C THR A 44 -60.17 -25.74 -5.94
N LEU A 45 -59.70 -25.96 -7.17
CA LEU A 45 -60.50 -25.77 -8.39
C LEU A 45 -61.07 -27.10 -8.84
N ALA A 46 -62.11 -27.53 -8.17
CA ALA A 46 -62.76 -28.86 -8.37
C ALA A 46 -63.18 -29.18 -9.83
N ASN A 47 -63.37 -28.15 -10.64
CA ASN A 47 -63.81 -28.29 -12.02
C ASN A 47 -62.67 -28.42 -13.05
N TYR A 48 -61.41 -28.11 -12.66
CA TYR A 48 -60.28 -28.16 -13.59
C TYR A 48 -59.98 -29.60 -14.05
N GLN A 49 -60.12 -30.56 -13.15
CA GLN A 49 -59.90 -31.97 -13.45
C GLN A 49 -60.92 -32.52 -14.46
N GLN A 50 -62.15 -32.02 -14.41
CA GLN A 50 -63.22 -32.48 -15.27
C GLN A 50 -63.06 -32.02 -16.73
N PHE A 51 -62.45 -30.92 -16.98
CA PHE A 51 -62.35 -30.29 -18.28
C PHE A 51 -61.02 -30.47 -19.01
N PHE A 52 -59.94 -30.71 -18.28
CA PHE A 52 -58.57 -30.62 -18.85
C PHE A 52 -57.76 -31.91 -18.73
N THR A 53 -58.11 -32.89 -17.91
CA THR A 53 -57.32 -34.09 -17.74
C THR A 53 -58.17 -35.37 -17.80
N ALA A 54 -57.94 -36.17 -18.82
CA ALA A 54 -58.57 -37.52 -18.99
C ALA A 54 -57.84 -38.60 -18.15
N GLY A 55 -57.01 -38.23 -17.16
CA GLY A 55 -56.23 -39.17 -16.36
C GLY A 55 -56.17 -38.80 -14.90
N SER A 56 -55.56 -39.64 -14.07
CA SER A 56 -55.37 -39.41 -12.62
C SER A 56 -54.59 -38.18 -12.35
N PHE A 57 -55.20 -37.20 -11.67
CA PHE A 57 -54.55 -35.98 -11.24
C PHE A 57 -53.48 -36.28 -10.20
N GLN A 58 -52.24 -35.95 -10.51
CA GLN A 58 -51.13 -36.05 -9.55
C GLN A 58 -50.95 -34.73 -8.82
N ARG A 59 -51.24 -34.73 -7.52
CA ARG A 59 -51.08 -33.54 -6.66
C ARG A 59 -49.62 -33.09 -6.53
N HIS A 60 -48.71 -34.01 -6.61
CA HIS A 60 -47.28 -33.79 -6.48
C HIS A 60 -46.64 -34.04 -7.84
N ASN A 61 -45.99 -33.01 -8.37
CA ASN A 61 -45.28 -33.10 -9.62
C ASN A 61 -43.84 -32.71 -9.41
N GLY A 62 -42.91 -33.63 -9.60
CA GLY A 62 -41.45 -33.40 -9.48
C GLY A 62 -40.80 -33.66 -10.83
N THR A 63 -40.04 -32.70 -11.29
CA THR A 63 -39.21 -32.83 -12.49
C THR A 63 -37.76 -32.62 -12.13
N PHE A 64 -36.89 -33.53 -12.51
CA PHE A 64 -35.45 -33.44 -12.36
C PHE A 64 -34.80 -33.50 -13.72
N GLY A 65 -33.84 -32.60 -13.97
CA GLY A 65 -33.13 -32.54 -15.24
C GLY A 65 -31.65 -32.33 -15.03
N LEU A 66 -30.82 -32.92 -15.88
CA LEU A 66 -29.39 -32.64 -15.99
C LEU A 66 -29.17 -31.97 -17.34
N VAL A 67 -28.61 -30.75 -17.31
CA VAL A 67 -28.26 -29.96 -18.49
C VAL A 67 -26.77 -29.90 -18.61
N LEU A 68 -26.23 -30.50 -19.68
CA LEU A 68 -24.81 -30.44 -20.02
C LEU A 68 -24.62 -29.39 -21.11
N ARG A 69 -23.78 -28.38 -20.84
CA ARG A 69 -23.43 -27.32 -21.81
C ARG A 69 -21.99 -27.48 -22.23
N PHE A 70 -21.75 -27.56 -23.53
CA PHE A 70 -20.42 -27.66 -24.12
C PHE A 70 -20.16 -26.42 -24.98
N PRO A 71 -19.24 -25.48 -24.57
CA PRO A 71 -18.95 -24.26 -25.32
C PRO A 71 -17.96 -24.51 -26.47
N PHE A 72 -18.31 -25.30 -27.50
CA PHE A 72 -17.40 -25.72 -28.57
C PHE A 72 -16.87 -24.56 -29.44
N LEU A 73 -17.69 -23.51 -29.71
CA LEU A 73 -17.39 -22.43 -30.62
C LEU A 73 -17.63 -21.06 -29.97
N ASN A 74 -16.99 -20.80 -28.84
CA ASN A 74 -17.18 -19.54 -28.12
C ASN A 74 -15.93 -18.64 -28.29
N GLU A 75 -15.75 -18.05 -29.48
CA GLU A 75 -14.62 -17.15 -29.78
C GLU A 75 -14.63 -15.90 -28.88
N SER A 76 -15.82 -15.39 -28.53
CA SER A 76 -15.94 -14.26 -27.61
C SER A 76 -15.39 -14.57 -26.23
N GLN A 77 -15.67 -15.77 -25.70
CA GLN A 77 -15.14 -16.21 -24.39
C GLN A 77 -13.64 -16.48 -24.45
N ARG A 78 -13.12 -17.02 -25.56
CA ARG A 78 -11.67 -17.17 -25.77
C ARG A 78 -10.96 -15.81 -25.79
N ALA A 79 -11.56 -14.81 -26.46
CA ALA A 79 -11.04 -13.46 -26.48
C ALA A 79 -11.04 -12.83 -25.06
N ARG A 80 -12.11 -13.03 -24.27
CA ARG A 80 -12.17 -12.59 -22.88
C ARG A 80 -11.10 -13.24 -22.00
N ALA A 81 -10.89 -14.55 -22.12
CA ALA A 81 -9.84 -15.25 -21.40
C ALA A 81 -8.45 -14.71 -21.73
N ARG A 82 -8.14 -14.48 -23.02
CA ARG A 82 -6.87 -13.86 -23.44
C ARG A 82 -6.70 -12.43 -22.91
N ALA A 83 -7.78 -11.63 -22.94
CA ALA A 83 -7.75 -10.28 -22.38
C ALA A 83 -7.51 -10.30 -20.85
N ALA A 84 -8.16 -11.22 -20.12
CA ALA A 84 -7.94 -11.40 -18.69
C ALA A 84 -6.52 -11.86 -18.36
N ASP A 85 -5.90 -12.73 -19.19
CA ASP A 85 -4.48 -13.10 -19.05
C ASP A 85 -3.56 -11.90 -19.21
N ALA A 86 -3.81 -11.03 -20.20
CA ALA A 86 -3.04 -9.81 -20.41
C ALA A 86 -3.19 -8.84 -19.22
N GLU A 87 -4.41 -8.67 -18.68
CA GLU A 87 -4.65 -7.87 -17.48
C GLU A 87 -3.94 -8.45 -16.24
N ALA A 88 -3.95 -9.78 -16.06
CA ALA A 88 -3.25 -10.44 -14.97
C ALA A 88 -1.72 -10.25 -15.08
N LEU A 89 -1.17 -10.37 -16.29
CA LEU A 89 0.25 -10.12 -16.55
C LEU A 89 0.62 -8.66 -16.26
N ARG A 90 -0.22 -7.71 -16.71
CA ARG A 90 -0.03 -6.29 -16.42
C ARG A 90 -0.03 -6.03 -14.93
N ALA A 91 -1.04 -6.51 -14.19
CA ALA A 91 -1.13 -6.32 -12.74
C ALA A 91 0.09 -6.92 -11.99
N LYS A 92 0.62 -8.07 -12.47
CA LYS A 92 1.85 -8.66 -11.95
C LYS A 92 3.06 -7.76 -12.19
N LYS A 93 3.18 -7.13 -13.36
CA LYS A 93 4.26 -6.18 -13.67
C LYS A 93 4.14 -4.89 -12.86
N ASP A 94 2.91 -4.39 -12.68
CA ASP A 94 2.63 -3.22 -11.84
C ASP A 94 3.00 -3.48 -10.36
N ALA A 95 2.72 -4.68 -9.85
CA ALA A 95 3.14 -5.09 -8.51
C ALA A 95 4.67 -5.15 -8.38
N GLN A 96 5.37 -5.67 -9.40
CA GLN A 96 6.84 -5.66 -9.42
C GLN A 96 7.40 -4.23 -9.46
N ALA A 97 6.81 -3.36 -10.28
CA ALA A 97 7.20 -1.95 -10.36
C ALA A 97 7.00 -1.22 -9.01
N ALA A 98 5.87 -1.47 -8.34
CA ALA A 98 5.60 -0.93 -7.01
C ALA A 98 6.64 -1.37 -5.97
N ARG A 99 7.05 -2.64 -5.97
CA ARG A 99 8.12 -3.15 -5.10
C ARG A 99 9.44 -2.46 -5.38
N ASN A 100 9.83 -2.34 -6.65
CA ASN A 100 11.07 -1.68 -7.04
C ASN A 100 11.05 -0.21 -6.61
N GLN A 101 9.95 0.50 -6.85
CA GLN A 101 9.80 1.91 -6.48
C GLN A 101 9.90 2.13 -4.97
N VAL A 102 9.25 1.27 -4.16
CA VAL A 102 9.34 1.33 -2.69
C VAL A 102 10.77 1.04 -2.23
N SER A 103 11.41 0.00 -2.79
CA SER A 103 12.80 -0.35 -2.46
C SER A 103 13.78 0.78 -2.78
N GLU A 104 13.70 1.36 -3.98
CA GLU A 104 14.53 2.49 -4.39
C GLU A 104 14.26 3.74 -3.55
N GLY A 105 12.97 4.03 -3.27
CA GLY A 105 12.57 5.15 -2.42
C GLY A 105 13.11 5.01 -1.00
N THR A 106 13.01 3.82 -0.41
CA THR A 106 13.54 3.53 0.93
C THR A 106 15.06 3.69 0.97
N LEU A 107 15.78 3.17 -0.03
CA LEU A 107 17.24 3.31 -0.12
C LEU A 107 17.67 4.77 -0.26
N LYS A 108 16.94 5.57 -1.05
CA LYS A 108 17.20 7.02 -1.17
C LYS A 108 16.99 7.74 0.16
N LEU A 109 15.90 7.42 0.88
CA LEU A 109 15.64 8.02 2.19
C LEU A 109 16.66 7.60 3.23
N GLN A 110 17.12 6.34 3.22
CA GLN A 110 18.16 5.88 4.11
C GLN A 110 19.47 6.67 3.91
N ARG A 111 19.91 6.84 2.65
CA ARG A 111 21.09 7.65 2.32
C ARG A 111 20.91 9.13 2.70
N ALA A 112 19.70 9.67 2.51
CA ALA A 112 19.39 11.03 2.93
C ALA A 112 19.50 11.20 4.46
N VAL A 113 19.02 10.23 5.25
CA VAL A 113 19.17 10.24 6.72
C VAL A 113 20.63 10.15 7.12
N GLU A 114 21.45 9.34 6.47
CA GLU A 114 22.88 9.27 6.71
C GLU A 114 23.59 10.61 6.42
N GLN A 115 23.22 11.28 5.31
CA GLN A 115 23.74 12.61 4.98
C GLN A 115 23.30 13.67 5.99
N LEU A 116 22.03 13.65 6.42
CA LEU A 116 21.51 14.58 7.42
C LEU A 116 22.15 14.35 8.79
N SER A 117 22.47 13.11 9.15
CA SER A 117 23.20 12.81 10.39
C SER A 117 24.63 13.34 10.35
N ALA A 118 25.32 13.23 9.22
CA ALA A 118 26.65 13.82 9.06
C ALA A 118 26.61 15.38 9.08
N ALA A 119 25.56 15.97 8.47
CA ALA A 119 25.37 17.41 8.49
C ALA A 119 25.09 17.95 9.91
N GLU A 120 24.31 17.22 10.70
CA GLU A 120 24.06 17.56 12.11
C GLU A 120 25.34 17.49 12.94
N GLU A 121 26.17 16.47 12.75
CA GLU A 121 27.47 16.35 13.43
C GLU A 121 28.40 17.52 13.07
N VAL A 122 28.44 17.92 11.79
CA VAL A 122 29.20 19.09 11.35
C VAL A 122 28.68 20.36 12.03
N ALA A 123 27.36 20.60 12.02
CA ALA A 123 26.76 21.77 12.66
C ALA A 123 27.05 21.82 14.19
N TYR A 124 27.04 20.65 14.84
CA TYR A 124 27.37 20.51 16.24
C TYR A 124 28.84 20.91 16.51
N LEU A 125 29.80 20.44 15.71
CA LEU A 125 31.21 20.78 15.82
C LEU A 125 31.46 22.27 15.55
N GLU A 126 30.79 22.83 14.53
CA GLU A 126 30.89 24.27 14.24
C GLU A 126 30.34 25.13 15.40
N TYR A 127 29.26 24.71 16.03
CA TYR A 127 28.75 25.37 17.24
C TYR A 127 29.76 25.28 18.38
N GLN A 128 30.38 24.12 18.64
CA GLN A 128 31.43 24.00 19.68
C GLN A 128 32.61 24.90 19.40
N VAL A 129 33.08 24.97 18.15
CA VAL A 129 34.18 25.88 17.76
C VAL A 129 33.77 27.34 17.99
N SER A 130 32.55 27.74 17.64
CA SER A 130 32.09 29.12 17.86
C SER A 130 31.96 29.47 19.34
N GLN A 131 31.51 28.54 20.18
CA GLN A 131 31.49 28.70 21.63
C GLN A 131 32.91 28.89 22.21
N SER A 132 33.86 28.07 21.76
CA SER A 132 35.27 28.19 22.20
C SER A 132 35.90 29.52 21.76
N ASN A 133 35.56 29.99 20.55
CA ASN A 133 36.00 31.30 20.05
C ASN A 133 35.42 32.44 20.90
N LEU A 134 34.10 32.39 21.20
CA LEU A 134 33.47 33.39 22.07
C LEU A 134 34.15 33.44 23.43
N GLN A 135 34.44 32.31 24.06
CA GLN A 135 35.13 32.24 25.34
C GLN A 135 36.53 32.83 25.24
N ALA A 136 37.29 32.52 24.16
CA ALA A 136 38.63 33.09 23.94
C ALA A 136 38.59 34.61 23.74
N VAL A 137 37.59 35.15 23.02
CA VAL A 137 37.41 36.58 22.83
C VAL A 137 37.02 37.26 24.13
N GLN A 138 36.16 36.66 24.95
CA GLN A 138 35.82 37.17 26.29
C GLN A 138 37.04 37.31 27.19
N VAL A 139 37.90 36.27 27.30
CA VAL A 139 39.13 36.32 28.07
C VAL A 139 40.08 37.43 27.57
N ARG A 140 40.17 37.65 26.25
CA ARG A 140 40.95 38.73 25.68
C ARG A 140 40.38 40.13 26.00
N ALA A 141 39.06 40.27 26.02
CA ALA A 141 38.36 41.48 26.38
C ALA A 141 38.61 41.83 27.88
N ASP A 142 38.52 40.82 28.75
CA ASP A 142 38.81 40.96 30.18
C ASP A 142 40.29 41.39 30.44
N ALA A 143 41.21 40.94 29.58
CA ALA A 143 42.63 41.37 29.59
C ALA A 143 42.86 42.71 28.89
N GLY A 144 41.81 43.38 28.38
CA GLY A 144 41.92 44.66 27.70
C GLY A 144 42.53 44.62 26.29
N THR A 145 42.60 43.41 25.67
CA THR A 145 43.20 43.15 24.34
C THR A 145 42.17 42.87 23.23
N ALA A 146 40.88 42.91 23.55
CA ALA A 146 39.80 42.85 22.58
C ALA A 146 38.75 43.92 22.93
N SER A 147 37.99 44.36 21.92
CA SER A 147 36.92 45.34 22.09
C SER A 147 35.59 44.67 22.47
N LEU A 148 34.64 45.45 23.02
CA LEU A 148 33.29 44.97 23.26
C LEU A 148 32.61 44.56 21.97
N HIS A 149 32.91 45.22 20.86
CA HIS A 149 32.37 44.86 19.53
C HIS A 149 32.83 43.45 19.10
N ASP A 150 34.10 43.10 19.35
CA ASP A 150 34.61 41.76 19.04
C ASP A 150 33.85 40.67 19.83
N VAL A 151 33.49 40.97 21.09
CA VAL A 151 32.68 40.05 21.94
C VAL A 151 31.27 39.89 21.39
N GLU A 152 30.63 41.00 21.00
CA GLU A 152 29.26 40.93 20.42
C GLU A 152 29.26 40.23 19.06
N ASP A 153 30.26 40.40 18.22
CA ASP A 153 30.41 39.68 16.96
C ASP A 153 30.59 38.18 17.19
N ALA A 154 31.48 37.80 18.11
CA ALA A 154 31.66 36.38 18.45
C ALA A 154 30.40 35.74 19.04
N ARG A 155 29.62 36.50 19.84
CA ARG A 155 28.35 36.07 20.40
C ARG A 155 27.30 35.88 19.32
N SER A 156 27.21 36.83 18.38
CA SER A 156 26.32 36.75 17.23
C SER A 156 26.62 35.52 16.38
N GLN A 157 27.91 35.25 16.11
CA GLN A 157 28.33 34.03 15.38
C GLN A 157 27.96 32.75 16.15
N ALA A 158 28.16 32.71 17.47
CA ALA A 158 27.79 31.55 18.27
C ALA A 158 26.28 31.28 18.24
N ASN A 159 25.47 32.34 18.30
CA ASN A 159 24.01 32.21 18.16
C ASN A 159 23.60 31.70 16.78
N GLN A 160 24.19 32.23 15.70
CA GLN A 160 23.92 31.75 14.34
C GLN A 160 24.28 30.28 14.16
N ARG A 161 25.40 29.81 14.75
CA ARG A 161 25.78 28.39 14.70
C ARG A 161 24.86 27.51 15.54
N TYR A 162 24.34 28.03 16.65
CA TYR A 162 23.34 27.36 17.44
C TYR A 162 22.01 27.16 16.64
N ASP A 163 21.55 28.21 15.98
CA ASP A 163 20.33 28.13 15.13
C ASP A 163 20.54 27.14 14.00
N ALA A 164 21.70 27.16 13.33
CA ALA A 164 22.03 26.18 12.29
C ALA A 164 22.04 24.72 12.81
N LEU A 165 22.51 24.50 14.03
CA LEU A 165 22.45 23.18 14.69
C LEU A 165 21.00 22.75 14.96
N GLN A 166 20.14 23.67 15.42
CA GLN A 166 18.70 23.34 15.64
C GLN A 166 18.02 22.98 14.32
N ASP A 167 18.31 23.73 13.25
CA ASP A 167 17.78 23.42 11.91
C ASP A 167 18.26 22.06 11.41
N ALA A 168 19.54 21.74 11.57
CA ALA A 168 20.08 20.41 11.18
C ALA A 168 19.44 19.26 11.97
N ASN A 169 19.24 19.44 13.29
CA ASN A 169 18.53 18.48 14.14
C ASN A 169 17.09 18.27 13.67
N PHE A 170 16.37 19.35 13.35
CA PHE A 170 15.01 19.30 12.88
C PHE A 170 14.90 18.53 11.56
N GLU A 171 15.76 18.85 10.59
CA GLU A 171 15.80 18.16 9.29
C GLU A 171 16.15 16.66 9.44
N LEU A 172 17.07 16.31 10.34
CA LEU A 172 17.37 14.91 10.65
C LEU A 172 16.17 14.18 11.21
N GLN A 173 15.44 14.74 12.16
CA GLN A 173 14.24 14.14 12.73
C GLN A 173 13.15 13.98 11.67
N ARG A 174 12.96 14.99 10.82
CA ARG A 174 12.03 14.93 9.69
C ARG A 174 12.40 13.83 8.70
N GLY A 175 13.69 13.69 8.38
CA GLY A 175 14.20 12.63 7.52
C GLY A 175 13.96 11.23 8.10
N ARG A 176 14.20 11.03 9.40
CA ARG A 176 13.92 9.78 10.12
C ARG A 176 12.43 9.41 10.09
N LEU A 177 11.54 10.39 10.34
CA LEU A 177 10.09 10.16 10.25
C LEU A 177 9.63 9.80 8.84
N ALA A 178 10.22 10.44 7.81
CA ALA A 178 9.94 10.11 6.42
C ALA A 178 10.35 8.66 6.09
N LEU A 179 11.49 8.20 6.61
CA LEU A 179 11.95 6.81 6.46
C LEU A 179 11.01 5.84 7.17
N LEU A 180 10.61 6.09 8.42
CA LEU A 180 9.66 5.26 9.17
C LEU A 180 8.31 5.16 8.46
N ARG A 181 7.85 6.27 7.86
CA ARG A 181 6.62 6.27 7.05
C ARG A 181 6.76 5.40 5.79
N ALA A 182 7.90 5.47 5.11
CA ALA A 182 8.15 4.71 3.89
C ALA A 182 8.28 3.21 4.14
N THR A 183 8.86 2.80 5.27
CA THR A 183 8.99 1.40 5.69
C THR A 183 7.70 0.83 6.28
N GLY A 184 6.73 1.67 6.66
CA GLY A 184 5.51 1.27 7.34
C GLY A 184 5.67 1.07 8.86
N ASP A 185 6.85 1.37 9.42
CA ASP A 185 7.15 1.18 10.84
C ASP A 185 6.66 2.36 11.72
N LEU A 186 6.04 3.38 11.11
CA LEU A 186 5.55 4.57 11.82
C LEU A 186 4.49 4.23 12.87
N GLU A 187 3.57 3.30 12.57
CA GLU A 187 2.54 2.86 13.51
C GLU A 187 3.13 2.17 14.73
N ALA A 188 4.15 1.32 14.53
CA ALA A 188 4.86 0.65 15.60
C ALA A 188 5.61 1.66 16.50
N TRP A 189 6.19 2.69 15.90
CA TRP A 189 6.88 3.75 16.63
C TRP A 189 5.92 4.60 17.47
N VAL A 190 4.76 4.99 16.94
CA VAL A 190 3.72 5.74 17.67
C VAL A 190 3.06 4.87 18.74
N GLY A 191 2.83 3.59 18.48
CA GLY A 191 2.19 2.65 19.42
C GLY A 191 3.13 2.17 20.54
N GLY A 192 4.45 2.17 20.32
CA GLY A 192 5.46 1.78 21.31
C GLY A 192 5.89 2.89 22.28
N SER A 193 5.38 4.12 22.09
CA SER A 193 5.65 5.29 22.94
C SER A 193 4.65 5.45 24.10
N LYS A 194 4.00 4.35 24.55
CA LYS A 194 3.14 4.35 25.74
C LYS A 194 3.80 3.66 26.90
#